data_7ab494b8b8ad361d15ad11404c3a4ca9
#
_entry.id   7ab494b8b8ad361d15ad11404c3a4ca9
#
_cell.length_a   1.000
_cell.length_b   1.000
_cell.length_c   1.000
_cell.angle_alpha   90.00
_cell.angle_beta   90.00
_cell.angle_gamma   90.00
#
_symmetry.space_group_name_H-M   'P 1'
#
loop_
_entity.id
_entity.type
_entity.pdbx_description
1 polymer ?
#
loop_
_entity_poly.entity_id
_entity_poly.type
_entity_poly.pdbx_seq_one_letter_code
_entity_poly.pdbx_strand_id
1 'polypeptide(L)' 'MPKYHVVVLCSGPVGDAALTYRLTASSQQAAEFHACQMAGDHYPEYRDIHVKRMEVLTHG' A
#
# COMPACT_ATOMS: atom_id res chain seq x y z
N MET A 1 3.62 15.29 9.37
CA MET A 1 3.11 13.92 9.42
C MET A 1 4.21 12.96 9.01
N PRO A 2 4.28 11.78 9.61
CA PRO A 2 5.31 10.82 9.25
C PRO A 2 5.14 10.31 7.82
N LYS A 3 6.27 9.93 7.23
CA LYS A 3 6.30 9.29 5.92
C LYS A 3 6.41 7.79 6.05
N TYR A 4 5.68 7.09 5.22
CA TYR A 4 5.67 5.63 5.22
C TYR A 4 6.01 5.06 3.86
N HIS A 5 6.67 3.92 3.90
CA HIS A 5 6.99 3.12 2.72
C HIS A 5 6.18 1.84 2.84
N VAL A 6 5.18 1.67 2.00
CA VAL A 6 4.23 0.56 2.10
C VAL A 6 4.37 -0.33 0.88
N VAL A 7 4.61 -1.61 1.12
CA VAL A 7 4.63 -2.62 0.06
C VAL A 7 3.31 -3.37 0.11
N VAL A 8 2.57 -3.30 -0.98
CA VAL A 8 1.24 -3.90 -1.09
C VAL A 8 1.32 -5.09 -2.03
N LEU A 9 0.83 -6.23 -1.59
CA LEU A 9 0.76 -7.42 -2.41
C LEU A 9 -0.62 -7.53 -3.02
N CYS A 10 -0.66 -7.65 -4.34
CA CYS A 10 -1.91 -7.74 -5.10
C CYS A 10 -1.98 -9.09 -5.81
N SER A 11 -3.13 -9.73 -5.76
CA SER A 11 -3.37 -11.00 -6.43
C SER A 11 -4.57 -10.88 -7.35
N GLY A 12 -4.46 -11.44 -8.54
CA GLY A 12 -5.53 -11.40 -9.52
C GLY A 12 -5.48 -12.58 -10.48
N PRO A 13 -6.38 -12.60 -11.47
CA PRO A 13 -6.48 -13.74 -12.39
C PRO A 13 -5.26 -13.93 -13.29
N VAL A 14 -4.44 -12.89 -13.48
CA VAL A 14 -3.24 -12.99 -14.31
C VAL A 14 -1.97 -13.15 -13.49
N GLY A 15 -2.06 -13.22 -12.17
CA GLY A 15 -0.90 -13.42 -11.31
C GLY A 15 -0.82 -12.42 -10.17
N ASP A 16 0.31 -12.44 -9.47
CA ASP A 16 0.54 -11.58 -8.32
C ASP A 16 1.50 -10.46 -8.67
N ALA A 17 1.36 -9.34 -7.98
CA ALA A 17 2.27 -8.21 -8.15
C ALA A 17 2.50 -7.55 -6.79
N ALA A 18 3.69 -7.01 -6.61
CA ALA A 18 4.03 -6.22 -5.43
C ALA A 18 4.18 -4.76 -5.85
N LEU A 19 3.44 -3.88 -5.18
CA LEU A 19 3.46 -2.46 -5.46
C LEU A 19 4.03 -1.72 -4.27
N THR A 20 4.80 -0.68 -4.54
CA THR A 20 5.42 0.11 -3.49
C THR A 20 4.90 1.53 -3.54
N TYR A 21 4.46 2.04 -2.39
CA TYR A 21 3.97 3.40 -2.26
C TYR A 21 4.72 4.14 -1.16
N ARG A 22 5.06 5.38 -1.44
CA ARG A 22 5.58 6.30 -0.44
C ARG A 22 4.53 7.36 -0.20
N LEU A 23 4.10 7.49 1.04
CA LEU A 23 3.03 8.43 1.35
C LEU A 23 3.16 8.97 2.77
N THR A 24 2.49 10.08 3.02
CA THR A 24 2.39 10.63 4.36
C THR A 24 1.01 10.33 4.92
N ALA A 25 0.95 10.06 6.21
CA ALA A 25 -0.31 9.75 6.87
C ALA A 25 -0.19 10.05 8.36
N SER A 26 -1.33 10.18 9.03
CA SER A 26 -1.35 10.47 10.45
C SER A 26 -1.01 9.27 11.32
N SER A 27 -1.14 8.05 10.76
CA SER A 27 -0.87 6.82 11.50
C SER A 27 -0.51 5.71 10.52
N GLN A 28 0.01 4.60 11.08
CA GLN A 28 0.33 3.42 10.28
C GLN A 28 -0.93 2.86 9.62
N GLN A 29 -2.03 2.80 10.36
CA GLN A 29 -3.29 2.30 9.81
C GLN A 29 -3.77 3.14 8.62
N ALA A 30 -3.67 4.46 8.76
CA ALA A 30 -4.05 5.36 7.67
C ALA A 30 -3.16 5.14 6.44
N ALA A 31 -1.86 4.95 6.65
CA ALA A 31 -0.93 4.70 5.55
C ALA A 31 -1.28 3.40 4.83
N GLU A 32 -1.54 2.33 5.58
CA GLU A 32 -1.92 1.06 4.99
C GLU A 32 -3.22 1.16 4.20
N PHE A 33 -4.20 1.83 4.76
CA PHE A 33 -5.49 2.01 4.11
C PHE A 33 -5.33 2.78 2.79
N HIS A 34 -4.60 3.89 2.82
CA HIS A 34 -4.39 4.70 1.62
C HIS A 34 -3.63 3.93 0.54
N ALA A 35 -2.61 3.17 0.93
CA ALA A 35 -1.84 2.38 -0.03
C ALA A 35 -2.71 1.34 -0.72
N CYS A 36 -3.52 0.62 0.04
CA CYS A 36 -4.43 -0.37 -0.52
C CYS A 36 -5.48 0.26 -1.42
N GLN A 37 -5.99 1.42 -1.03
CA GLN A 37 -6.97 2.14 -1.84
C GLN A 37 -6.37 2.58 -3.17
N MET A 38 -5.16 3.12 -3.15
CA MET A 38 -4.48 3.51 -4.38
C MET A 38 -4.21 2.32 -5.29
N ALA A 39 -3.81 1.19 -4.71
CA ALA A 39 -3.57 -0.02 -5.49
C ALA A 39 -4.85 -0.49 -6.17
N GLY A 40 -5.96 -0.48 -5.46
CA GLY A 40 -7.26 -0.86 -6.02
C GLY A 40 -7.72 0.07 -7.12
N ASP A 41 -7.45 1.36 -6.98
CA ASP A 41 -7.82 2.36 -7.99
C ASP A 41 -6.97 2.22 -9.25
N HIS A 42 -5.67 1.97 -9.10
CA HIS A 42 -4.75 1.84 -10.23
C HIS A 42 -4.91 0.51 -10.96
N TYR A 43 -5.23 -0.54 -10.23
CA TYR A 43 -5.27 -1.90 -10.77
C TYR A 43 -6.55 -2.60 -10.32
N PRO A 44 -7.71 -2.20 -10.87
CA PRO A 44 -8.99 -2.74 -10.43
C PRO A 44 -9.19 -4.22 -10.73
N GLU A 45 -8.35 -4.81 -11.60
CA GLU A 45 -8.42 -6.23 -11.91
C GLU A 45 -7.93 -7.13 -10.77
N TYR A 46 -7.15 -6.59 -9.83
CA TYR A 46 -6.70 -7.35 -8.67
C TYR A 46 -7.82 -7.45 -7.63
N ARG A 47 -8.05 -8.66 -7.15
CA ARG A 47 -9.13 -8.93 -6.20
C ARG A 47 -8.67 -8.96 -4.75
N ASP A 48 -7.43 -9.43 -4.53
CA ASP A 48 -6.84 -9.47 -3.21
C ASP A 48 -5.72 -8.46 -3.12
N ILE A 49 -5.88 -7.50 -2.22
CA ILE A 49 -4.89 -6.45 -2.00
C ILE A 49 -4.65 -6.36 -0.50
N HIS A 50 -3.40 -6.56 -0.08
CA HIS A 50 -3.07 -6.46 1.33
C HIS A 50 -1.65 -5.96 1.51
N VAL A 51 -1.38 -5.41 2.67
CA VAL A 51 -0.05 -4.89 2.99
C VAL A 51 0.87 -6.07 3.32
N LYS A 52 1.97 -6.15 2.58
CA LYS A 52 3.00 -7.16 2.84
C LYS A 52 4.02 -6.64 3.84
N ARG A 53 4.37 -5.34 3.75
CA ARG A 53 5.41 -4.76 4.56
C ARG A 53 5.21 -3.26 4.64
N MET A 54 5.59 -2.68 5.77
CA MET A 54 5.54 -1.24 5.93
C MET A 54 6.71 -0.77 6.79
N GLU A 55 7.30 0.36 6.39
CA GLU A 55 8.38 0.98 7.13
C GLU A 55 8.06 2.45 7.36
N VAL A 56 8.43 2.96 8.53
CA VAL A 56 8.37 4.38 8.80
C VAL A 56 9.65 5.02 8.31
N LEU A 57 9.56 5.92 7.34
CA LEU A 57 10.73 6.57 6.77
C LEU A 57 11.17 7.77 7.58
N THR A 58 10.21 8.56 8.07
CA THR A 58 10.50 9.70 8.93
C THR A 58 9.43 9.82 9.98
N HIS A 59 9.79 10.37 11.13
CA HIS A 59 8.84 10.64 12.22
C HIS A 59 8.40 12.09 12.26
N GLY A 60 8.61 12.79 11.20
CA GLY A 60 8.46 14.21 11.04
C GLY A 60 7.30 14.91 11.65
#